data_1e43f54a132e05ba7f826c423032efa7
#
_entry.id   1e43f54a132e05ba7f826c423032efa7
#
_cell.length_a   1.000
_cell.length_b   1.000
_cell.length_c   1.000
_cell.angle_alpha   90.00
_cell.angle_beta   90.00
_cell.angle_gamma   90.00
#
_symmetry.space_group_name_H-M   'P 1'
#
loop_
_entity.id
_entity.type
_entity.pdbx_description
1 polymer ?
#
loop_
_entity_poly.entity_id
_entity_poly.type
_entity_poly.pdbx_seq_one_letter_code
_entity_poly.pdbx_strand_id
1 'polypeptide(L)'
;MTQNDGDARVRLRPLVPDDQDEFIAQARASMGLHYPWYTMPTTPEAFQTYLAKYSQPTAEGWLVCLRDGGALAGMITIDSIVRGRFQSATLSYAAFAPAAGRGYMSEGLALVLRHAFCELRLHRLEANIQPANQASLRLVGRLGFRQEGYSPAMLFIDGGWRDHERWAITREMTAFPPVDPHPTLPAR
;
A
#
# COMPACT_ATOMS: atom_id res chain seq x y z
N MET A 1 -7.19 8.54 -15.57
CA MET A 1 -8.54 7.96 -15.46
C MET A 1 -9.09 8.36 -14.11
N THR A 2 -10.01 9.31 -14.07
CA THR A 2 -10.75 9.68 -12.86
C THR A 2 -11.82 8.61 -12.63
N GLN A 3 -11.49 7.57 -11.85
CA GLN A 3 -12.49 6.65 -11.36
C GLN A 3 -13.30 7.40 -10.30
N ASN A 4 -14.59 7.57 -10.56
CA ASN A 4 -15.52 8.16 -9.61
C ASN A 4 -15.63 7.21 -8.41
N ASP A 5 -15.48 7.67 -7.19
CA ASP A 5 -15.58 6.84 -5.97
C ASP A 5 -16.89 6.02 -5.90
N GLY A 6 -17.92 6.42 -6.65
CA GLY A 6 -19.21 5.73 -6.74
C GLY A 6 -19.17 4.40 -7.49
N ASP A 7 -18.22 4.22 -8.41
CA ASP A 7 -18.14 3.02 -9.28
C ASP A 7 -17.15 1.96 -8.79
N ALA A 8 -16.35 2.27 -7.75
CA ALA A 8 -15.40 1.31 -7.21
C ALA A 8 -16.13 0.16 -6.50
N ARG A 9 -15.73 -1.08 -6.80
CA ARG A 9 -16.27 -2.31 -6.17
C ARG A 9 -15.74 -2.51 -4.76
N VAL A 10 -14.74 -1.73 -4.36
CA VAL A 10 -14.09 -1.79 -3.05
C VAL A 10 -14.22 -0.46 -2.30
N ARG A 11 -14.02 -0.54 -1.00
CA ARG A 11 -13.83 0.60 -0.11
C ARG A 11 -12.62 0.36 0.78
N LEU A 12 -12.02 1.45 1.27
CA LEU A 12 -10.97 1.38 2.28
C LEU A 12 -11.57 1.58 3.66
N ARG A 13 -11.02 0.88 4.64
CA ARG A 13 -11.18 1.20 6.06
C ARG A 13 -9.88 0.97 6.82
N PRO A 14 -9.62 1.72 7.89
CA PRO A 14 -8.47 1.47 8.75
C PRO A 14 -8.48 0.05 9.31
N LEU A 15 -7.28 -0.47 9.57
CA LEU A 15 -7.08 -1.69 10.34
C LEU A 15 -7.40 -1.40 11.81
N VAL A 16 -8.24 -2.25 12.43
CA VAL A 16 -8.65 -2.11 13.83
C VAL A 16 -8.44 -3.42 14.61
N PRO A 17 -8.44 -3.40 15.97
CA PRO A 17 -8.24 -4.61 16.78
C PRO A 17 -9.21 -5.75 16.46
N ASP A 18 -10.47 -5.44 16.16
CA ASP A 18 -11.53 -6.41 15.87
C ASP A 18 -11.30 -7.21 14.57
N ASP A 19 -10.35 -6.77 13.74
CA ASP A 19 -9.99 -7.47 12.50
C ASP A 19 -9.12 -8.70 12.73
N GLN A 20 -8.59 -8.89 13.93
CA GLN A 20 -7.54 -9.86 14.22
C GLN A 20 -7.82 -11.25 13.64
N ASP A 21 -8.96 -11.83 13.97
CA ASP A 21 -9.25 -13.23 13.63
C ASP A 21 -9.46 -13.40 12.13
N GLU A 22 -10.25 -12.52 11.49
CA GLU A 22 -10.46 -12.56 10.05
C GLU A 22 -9.17 -12.28 9.29
N PHE A 23 -8.40 -11.27 9.71
CA PHE A 23 -7.11 -10.93 9.08
C PHE A 23 -6.14 -12.11 9.11
N ILE A 24 -5.95 -12.73 10.29
CA ILE A 24 -5.05 -13.88 10.46
C ILE A 24 -5.50 -15.07 9.60
N ALA A 25 -6.79 -15.35 9.55
CA ALA A 25 -7.33 -16.42 8.71
C ALA A 25 -7.03 -16.16 7.22
N GLN A 26 -7.26 -14.93 6.74
CA GLN A 26 -6.95 -14.53 5.37
C GLN A 26 -5.45 -14.53 5.08
N ALA A 27 -4.62 -14.06 6.01
CA ALA A 27 -3.16 -14.05 5.87
C ALA A 27 -2.62 -15.48 5.72
N ARG A 28 -3.08 -16.42 6.56
CA ARG A 28 -2.70 -17.84 6.49
C ARG A 28 -3.12 -18.47 5.17
N ALA A 29 -4.34 -18.24 4.72
CA ALA A 29 -4.85 -18.74 3.45
C ALA A 29 -4.07 -18.18 2.24
N SER A 30 -3.39 -17.04 2.42
CA SER A 30 -2.71 -16.31 1.36
C SER A 30 -1.18 -16.49 1.37
N MET A 31 -0.61 -17.27 2.28
CA MET A 31 0.84 -17.44 2.39
C MET A 31 1.49 -17.86 1.06
N GLY A 32 0.92 -18.84 0.37
CA GLY A 32 1.46 -19.30 -0.92
C GLY A 32 1.39 -18.26 -2.04
N LEU A 33 0.50 -17.28 -1.94
CA LEU A 33 0.39 -16.17 -2.89
C LEU A 33 1.50 -15.13 -2.69
N HIS A 34 1.93 -14.94 -1.44
CA HIS A 34 2.85 -13.87 -1.07
C HIS A 34 4.30 -14.31 -0.93
N TYR A 35 4.54 -15.59 -0.70
CA TYR A 35 5.91 -16.09 -0.64
C TYR A 35 6.59 -16.05 -2.00
N PRO A 36 7.84 -15.59 -2.12
CA PRO A 36 8.71 -15.07 -1.06
C PRO A 36 8.71 -13.54 -0.93
N TRP A 37 7.71 -12.83 -1.46
CA TRP A 37 7.72 -11.38 -1.64
C TRP A 37 7.40 -10.59 -0.39
N TYR A 38 6.46 -11.10 0.41
CA TYR A 38 5.89 -10.38 1.54
C TYR A 38 5.39 -11.34 2.60
N THR A 39 5.57 -10.98 3.87
CA THR A 39 5.08 -11.76 5.01
C THR A 39 4.06 -10.95 5.78
N MET A 40 2.86 -11.49 5.94
CA MET A 40 1.79 -10.94 6.78
C MET A 40 1.80 -11.60 8.16
N PRO A 41 1.29 -10.92 9.20
CA PRO A 41 1.10 -11.54 10.51
C PRO A 41 0.10 -12.70 10.44
N THR A 42 0.50 -13.84 11.00
CA THR A 42 -0.29 -15.07 11.03
C THR A 42 -0.59 -15.57 12.45
N THR A 43 -0.17 -14.80 13.47
CA THR A 43 -0.47 -15.06 14.87
C THR A 43 -1.04 -13.81 15.53
N PRO A 44 -1.80 -13.95 16.65
CA PRO A 44 -2.32 -12.81 17.39
C PRO A 44 -1.22 -11.82 17.81
N GLU A 45 -0.10 -12.29 18.33
CA GLU A 45 1.00 -11.45 18.79
C GLU A 45 1.64 -10.65 17.63
N ALA A 46 1.82 -11.31 16.48
CA ALA A 46 2.33 -10.64 15.28
C ALA A 46 1.33 -9.60 14.75
N PHE A 47 0.01 -9.91 14.82
CA PHE A 47 -1.03 -8.96 14.43
C PHE A 47 -1.05 -7.73 15.35
N GLN A 48 -0.94 -7.90 16.67
CA GLN A 48 -0.91 -6.77 17.61
C GLN A 48 0.31 -5.87 17.38
N THR A 49 1.49 -6.47 17.12
CA THR A 49 2.71 -5.72 16.74
C THR A 49 2.50 -4.93 15.45
N TYR A 50 1.84 -5.56 14.48
CA TYR A 50 1.52 -4.96 13.19
C TYR A 50 0.52 -3.80 13.35
N LEU A 51 -0.55 -3.99 14.10
CA LEU A 51 -1.55 -2.97 14.41
C LEU A 51 -0.91 -1.77 15.12
N ALA A 52 -0.06 -2.01 16.12
CA ALA A 52 0.64 -0.95 16.84
C ALA A 52 1.53 -0.09 15.92
N LYS A 53 2.17 -0.70 14.92
CA LYS A 53 2.95 0.03 13.90
C LYS A 53 2.05 1.01 13.12
N TYR A 54 0.88 0.57 12.68
CA TYR A 54 -0.03 1.39 11.86
C TYR A 54 -0.93 2.33 12.67
N SER A 55 -0.77 2.35 13.98
CA SER A 55 -1.35 3.37 14.88
C SER A 55 -0.41 4.56 15.12
N GLN A 56 0.78 4.56 14.49
CA GLN A 56 1.75 5.65 14.60
C GLN A 56 1.53 6.71 13.51
N PRO A 57 1.86 7.99 13.77
CA PRO A 57 1.69 9.06 12.78
C PRO A 57 2.59 8.93 11.55
N THR A 58 3.55 7.99 11.57
CA THR A 58 4.49 7.71 10.49
C THR A 58 4.08 6.55 9.60
N ALA A 59 2.93 5.93 9.85
CA ALA A 59 2.44 4.80 9.07
C ALA A 59 0.91 4.69 9.14
N GLU A 60 0.30 4.16 8.09
CA GLU A 60 -1.14 3.86 8.04
C GLU A 60 -1.37 2.48 7.44
N GLY A 61 -2.32 1.73 8.00
CA GLY A 61 -2.77 0.43 7.49
C GLY A 61 -4.23 0.47 7.06
N TRP A 62 -4.50 0.08 5.81
CA TRP A 62 -5.81 0.12 5.18
C TRP A 62 -6.24 -1.26 4.71
N LEU A 63 -7.40 -1.71 5.14
CA LEU A 63 -8.05 -2.89 4.58
C LEU A 63 -8.83 -2.50 3.33
N VAL A 64 -8.66 -3.30 2.28
CA VAL A 64 -9.47 -3.23 1.07
C VAL A 64 -10.64 -4.19 1.25
N CYS A 65 -11.84 -3.64 1.36
CA CYS A 65 -13.07 -4.41 1.59
C CYS A 65 -13.97 -4.34 0.37
N LEU A 66 -14.61 -5.44 0.00
CA LEU A 66 -15.65 -5.43 -1.02
C LEU A 66 -16.83 -4.58 -0.53
N ARG A 67 -17.41 -3.78 -1.41
CA ARG A 67 -18.63 -3.02 -1.08
C ARG A 67 -19.81 -3.94 -0.88
N ASP A 68 -19.89 -4.99 -1.68
CA ASP A 68 -20.87 -6.06 -1.53
C ASP A 68 -20.36 -7.09 -0.51
N GLY A 69 -21.12 -7.26 0.57
CA GLY A 69 -20.83 -8.24 1.63
C GLY A 69 -19.68 -7.92 2.58
N GLY A 70 -18.88 -6.87 2.32
CA GLY A 70 -17.83 -6.41 3.24
C GLY A 70 -16.58 -7.28 3.35
N ALA A 71 -16.47 -8.37 2.61
CA ALA A 71 -15.35 -9.31 2.68
C ALA A 71 -14.00 -8.64 2.42
N LEU A 72 -12.96 -9.08 3.11
CA LEU A 72 -11.61 -8.57 2.95
C LEU A 72 -11.01 -9.03 1.62
N ALA A 73 -10.59 -8.09 0.78
CA ALA A 73 -9.94 -8.34 -0.50
C ALA A 73 -8.42 -8.23 -0.42
N GLY A 74 -7.91 -7.49 0.54
CA GLY A 74 -6.48 -7.30 0.73
C GLY A 74 -6.15 -6.20 1.72
N MET A 75 -4.89 -5.87 1.79
CA MET A 75 -4.36 -4.82 2.65
C MET A 75 -3.38 -3.94 1.89
N ILE A 76 -3.36 -2.66 2.23
CA ILE A 76 -2.41 -1.67 1.72
C ILE A 76 -1.87 -0.89 2.92
N THR A 77 -0.56 -0.67 2.94
CA THR A 77 0.09 0.14 3.97
C THR A 77 0.83 1.32 3.36
N ILE A 78 0.79 2.43 4.06
CA ILE A 78 1.63 3.60 3.83
C ILE A 78 2.65 3.61 4.96
N ASP A 79 3.90 3.39 4.64
CA ASP A 79 4.99 3.24 5.62
C ASP A 79 6.00 4.38 5.48
N SER A 80 6.73 4.65 6.58
CA SER A 80 7.82 5.62 6.57
C SER A 80 7.38 7.00 6.03
N ILE A 81 6.27 7.52 6.55
CA ILE A 81 5.79 8.85 6.20
C ILE A 81 6.80 9.88 6.68
N VAL A 82 7.53 10.49 5.74
CA VAL A 82 8.53 11.52 5.97
C VAL A 82 7.97 12.86 5.54
N ARG A 83 7.87 13.79 6.49
CA ARG A 83 7.34 15.14 6.28
C ARG A 83 8.45 16.14 5.89
N GLY A 84 8.17 17.41 5.96
CA GLY A 84 9.09 18.49 5.62
C GLY A 84 9.34 18.57 4.11
N ARG A 85 10.58 18.58 3.69
CA ARG A 85 10.95 18.69 2.27
C ARG A 85 10.73 17.43 1.45
N PHE A 86 10.58 16.27 2.09
CA PHE A 86 10.37 14.99 1.41
C PHE A 86 8.90 14.77 1.04
N GLN A 87 7.98 14.96 1.97
CA GLN A 87 6.56 14.66 1.81
C GLN A 87 6.35 13.34 1.06
N SER A 88 7.02 12.28 1.52
CA SER A 88 7.06 10.99 0.86
C SER A 88 6.74 9.85 1.81
N ALA A 89 6.33 8.72 1.25
CA ALA A 89 6.12 7.47 1.97
C ALA A 89 6.36 6.28 1.05
N THR A 90 6.46 5.09 1.65
CA THR A 90 6.56 3.81 0.94
C THR A 90 5.23 3.07 1.00
N LEU A 91 4.82 2.48 -0.11
CA LEU A 91 3.64 1.61 -0.20
C LEU A 91 4.05 0.15 -0.13
N SER A 92 3.31 -0.63 0.68
CA SER A 92 3.29 -2.08 0.59
C SER A 92 1.83 -2.54 0.46
N TYR A 93 1.61 -3.67 -0.20
CA TYR A 93 0.27 -4.19 -0.42
C TYR A 93 0.26 -5.69 -0.65
N ALA A 94 -0.84 -6.31 -0.25
CA ALA A 94 -1.05 -7.74 -0.39
C ALA A 94 -2.54 -8.04 -0.64
N ALA A 95 -2.84 -8.83 -1.67
CA ALA A 95 -4.19 -9.33 -1.90
C ALA A 95 -4.47 -10.53 -0.98
N PHE A 96 -5.69 -10.70 -0.50
CA PHE A 96 -6.09 -11.97 0.07
C PHE A 96 -6.47 -12.96 -1.04
N ALA A 97 -6.07 -14.22 -0.88
CA ALA A 97 -6.16 -15.24 -1.92
C ALA A 97 -7.57 -15.39 -2.53
N PRO A 98 -8.67 -15.38 -1.77
CA PRO A 98 -10.02 -15.50 -2.35
C PRO A 98 -10.40 -14.35 -3.29
N ALA A 99 -9.75 -13.19 -3.15
CA ALA A 99 -10.01 -11.96 -3.91
C ALA A 99 -8.93 -11.65 -4.97
N ALA A 100 -7.84 -12.43 -5.00
CA ALA A 100 -6.72 -12.20 -5.90
C ALA A 100 -7.12 -12.31 -7.38
N GLY A 101 -6.43 -11.55 -8.25
CA GLY A 101 -6.65 -11.59 -9.70
C GLY A 101 -7.92 -10.89 -10.22
N ARG A 102 -8.78 -10.35 -9.34
CA ARG A 102 -10.07 -9.74 -9.70
C ARG A 102 -10.01 -8.22 -9.90
N GLY A 103 -8.83 -7.61 -9.79
CA GLY A 103 -8.64 -6.18 -9.95
C GLY A 103 -8.89 -5.34 -8.69
N TYR A 104 -9.35 -5.91 -7.59
CA TYR A 104 -9.67 -5.19 -6.36
C TYR A 104 -8.49 -4.43 -5.76
N MET A 105 -7.29 -4.99 -5.85
CA MET A 105 -6.09 -4.29 -5.37
C MET A 105 -5.74 -3.07 -6.23
N SER A 106 -6.04 -3.10 -7.52
CA SER A 106 -5.87 -1.92 -8.39
C SER A 106 -6.81 -0.79 -7.99
N GLU A 107 -8.07 -1.12 -7.71
CA GLU A 107 -9.06 -0.15 -7.22
C GLU A 107 -8.69 0.37 -5.82
N GLY A 108 -8.31 -0.52 -4.90
CA GLY A 108 -7.86 -0.15 -3.55
C GLY A 108 -6.64 0.77 -3.56
N LEU A 109 -5.63 0.46 -4.38
CA LEU A 109 -4.45 1.32 -4.52
C LEU A 109 -4.80 2.68 -5.12
N ALA A 110 -5.71 2.76 -6.08
CA ALA A 110 -6.17 4.05 -6.63
C ALA A 110 -6.82 4.92 -5.52
N LEU A 111 -7.61 4.33 -4.63
CA LEU A 111 -8.18 5.02 -3.47
C LEU A 111 -7.10 5.48 -2.48
N VAL A 112 -6.09 4.62 -2.20
CA VAL A 112 -4.96 4.98 -1.32
C VAL A 112 -4.11 6.09 -1.93
N LEU A 113 -3.86 6.09 -3.24
CA LEU A 113 -3.16 7.19 -3.93
C LEU A 113 -3.89 8.52 -3.74
N ARG A 114 -5.21 8.50 -3.89
CA ARG A 114 -6.05 9.68 -3.65
C ARG A 114 -5.91 10.16 -2.20
N HIS A 115 -6.07 9.26 -1.23
CA HIS A 115 -5.91 9.56 0.19
C HIS A 115 -4.54 10.17 0.48
N ALA A 116 -3.46 9.54 0.01
CA ALA A 116 -2.09 10.00 0.23
C ALA A 116 -1.82 11.40 -0.35
N PHE A 117 -2.31 11.68 -1.56
CA PHE A 117 -2.04 12.95 -2.23
C PHE A 117 -3.01 14.07 -1.84
N CYS A 118 -4.28 13.75 -1.57
CA CYS A 118 -5.29 14.78 -1.30
C CYS A 118 -5.46 15.05 0.21
N GLU A 119 -5.43 14.01 1.04
CA GLU A 119 -5.69 14.13 2.48
C GLU A 119 -4.39 14.20 3.28
N LEU A 120 -3.47 13.23 3.09
CA LEU A 120 -2.16 13.28 3.74
C LEU A 120 -1.24 14.34 3.14
N ARG A 121 -1.59 14.89 1.96
CA ARG A 121 -0.79 15.90 1.25
C ARG A 121 0.66 15.46 1.02
N LEU A 122 0.87 14.19 0.77
CA LEU A 122 2.17 13.69 0.33
C LEU A 122 2.44 14.15 -1.11
N HIS A 123 3.71 14.30 -1.44
CA HIS A 123 4.15 14.61 -2.79
C HIS A 123 4.52 13.35 -3.57
N ARG A 124 5.04 12.33 -2.87
CA ARG A 124 5.65 11.16 -3.48
C ARG A 124 5.29 9.88 -2.74
N LEU A 125 5.01 8.83 -3.52
CA LEU A 125 4.89 7.46 -3.01
C LEU A 125 5.83 6.54 -3.76
N GLU A 126 6.49 5.66 -3.02
CA GLU A 126 7.44 4.67 -3.55
C GLU A 126 6.91 3.25 -3.35
N ALA A 127 7.22 2.37 -4.28
CA ALA A 127 7.01 0.94 -4.17
C ALA A 127 8.32 0.23 -4.56
N ASN A 128 8.87 -0.55 -3.62
CA ASN A 128 10.07 -1.33 -3.83
C ASN A 128 9.67 -2.77 -4.09
N ILE A 129 9.93 -3.27 -5.29
CA ILE A 129 9.36 -4.53 -5.77
C ILE A 129 10.48 -5.46 -6.21
N GLN A 130 10.50 -6.70 -5.72
CA GLN A 130 11.45 -7.69 -6.18
C GLN A 130 11.25 -7.96 -7.68
N PRO A 131 12.32 -8.05 -8.50
CA PRO A 131 12.21 -8.10 -9.97
C PRO A 131 11.39 -9.29 -10.50
N ALA A 132 11.39 -10.41 -9.76
CA ALA A 132 10.60 -11.58 -10.14
C ALA A 132 9.10 -11.45 -9.82
N ASN A 133 8.66 -10.45 -9.03
CA ASN A 133 7.25 -10.22 -8.70
C ASN A 133 6.50 -9.49 -9.84
N GLN A 134 6.32 -10.20 -10.94
CA GLN A 134 5.72 -9.67 -12.16
C GLN A 134 4.28 -9.17 -11.96
N ALA A 135 3.54 -9.74 -11.00
CA ALA A 135 2.17 -9.30 -10.69
C ALA A 135 2.17 -7.88 -10.12
N SER A 136 3.08 -7.61 -9.18
CA SER A 136 3.25 -6.30 -8.54
C SER A 136 3.78 -5.26 -9.53
N LEU A 137 4.80 -5.61 -10.33
CA LEU A 137 5.34 -4.72 -11.38
C LEU A 137 4.26 -4.27 -12.37
N ARG A 138 3.44 -5.20 -12.86
CA ARG A 138 2.31 -4.86 -13.75
C ARG A 138 1.26 -4.01 -13.05
N LEU A 139 1.03 -4.20 -11.76
CA LEU A 139 0.05 -3.45 -11.00
C LEU A 139 0.46 -1.98 -10.87
N VAL A 140 1.68 -1.71 -10.42
CA VAL A 140 2.17 -0.32 -10.27
C VAL A 140 2.33 0.37 -11.62
N GLY A 141 2.77 -0.34 -12.66
CA GLY A 141 2.84 0.22 -14.03
C GLY A 141 1.47 0.69 -14.54
N ARG A 142 0.40 -0.10 -14.32
CA ARG A 142 -0.98 0.30 -14.69
C ARG A 142 -1.49 1.50 -13.90
N LEU A 143 -1.01 1.70 -12.67
CA LEU A 143 -1.38 2.83 -11.83
C LEU A 143 -0.55 4.10 -12.13
N GLY A 144 0.37 4.03 -13.09
CA GLY A 144 1.15 5.18 -13.53
C GLY A 144 2.44 5.40 -12.76
N PHE A 145 2.88 4.44 -11.94
CA PHE A 145 4.21 4.52 -11.34
C PHE A 145 5.28 4.43 -12.44
N ARG A 146 6.38 5.15 -12.23
CA ARG A 146 7.57 5.12 -13.07
C ARG A 146 8.68 4.35 -12.38
N GLN A 147 9.34 3.47 -13.10
CA GLN A 147 10.56 2.83 -12.63
C GLN A 147 11.70 3.86 -12.59
N GLU A 148 12.34 4.02 -11.45
CA GLU A 148 13.40 5.01 -11.24
C GLU A 148 14.77 4.37 -10.99
N GLY A 149 14.82 3.07 -10.82
CA GLY A 149 16.09 2.39 -10.65
C GLY A 149 15.99 0.98 -10.11
N TYR A 150 17.16 0.43 -9.85
CA TYR A 150 17.37 -0.90 -9.29
C TYR A 150 18.34 -0.79 -8.11
N SER A 151 18.07 -1.49 -7.03
CA SER A 151 18.90 -1.51 -5.82
C SER A 151 19.21 -2.94 -5.45
N PRO A 152 20.47 -3.40 -5.63
CA PRO A 152 20.90 -4.72 -5.16
C PRO A 152 20.86 -4.79 -3.64
N ALA A 153 20.51 -5.96 -3.11
CA ALA A 153 20.51 -6.27 -1.68
C ALA A 153 19.85 -5.18 -0.80
N MET A 154 18.67 -4.70 -1.21
CA MET A 154 18.04 -3.52 -0.62
C MET A 154 17.29 -3.83 0.68
N LEU A 155 16.49 -4.89 0.71
CA LEU A 155 15.65 -5.25 1.86
C LEU A 155 15.95 -6.68 2.33
N PHE A 156 15.95 -6.87 3.66
CA PHE A 156 16.08 -8.18 4.27
C PHE A 156 14.70 -8.84 4.35
N ILE A 157 14.47 -9.86 3.49
CA ILE A 157 13.19 -10.55 3.39
C ILE A 157 13.47 -12.06 3.37
N ASP A 158 12.74 -12.80 4.21
CA ASP A 158 12.82 -14.26 4.27
C ASP A 158 14.27 -14.76 4.38
N GLY A 159 14.98 -14.29 5.42
CA GLY A 159 16.33 -14.73 5.76
C GLY A 159 17.46 -14.26 4.82
N GLY A 160 17.19 -13.33 3.89
CA GLY A 160 18.19 -12.82 2.95
C GLY A 160 17.97 -11.40 2.46
N TRP A 161 19.05 -10.74 2.06
CA TRP A 161 19.00 -9.47 1.37
C TRP A 161 18.50 -9.69 -0.06
N ARG A 162 17.47 -8.94 -0.49
CA ARG A 162 16.81 -9.08 -1.79
C ARG A 162 16.94 -7.80 -2.60
N ASP A 163 17.13 -7.98 -3.89
CA ASP A 163 17.17 -6.91 -4.87
C ASP A 163 15.77 -6.36 -5.12
N HIS A 164 15.67 -5.05 -5.39
CA HIS A 164 14.40 -4.41 -5.67
C HIS A 164 14.52 -3.44 -6.84
N GLU A 165 13.50 -3.44 -7.68
CA GLU A 165 13.19 -2.32 -8.57
C GLU A 165 12.52 -1.23 -7.75
N ARG A 166 12.98 0.01 -7.93
CA ARG A 166 12.39 1.18 -7.27
C ARG A 166 11.41 1.84 -8.21
N TRP A 167 10.16 1.85 -7.82
CA TRP A 167 9.07 2.49 -8.54
C TRP A 167 8.52 3.64 -7.72
N ALA A 168 8.12 4.73 -8.39
CA ALA A 168 7.56 5.88 -7.71
C ALA A 168 6.49 6.56 -8.54
N ILE A 169 5.57 7.22 -7.83
CA ILE A 169 4.59 8.11 -8.41
C ILE A 169 4.61 9.42 -7.62
N THR A 170 4.64 10.55 -8.32
CA THR A 170 4.45 11.85 -7.70
C THR A 170 3.04 12.37 -7.97
N ARG A 171 2.62 13.34 -7.19
CA ARG A 171 1.32 13.94 -7.34
C ARG A 171 1.09 14.51 -8.75
N GLU A 172 2.11 15.13 -9.35
CA GLU A 172 2.05 15.75 -10.69
C GLU A 172 1.85 14.71 -11.81
N MET A 173 2.14 13.44 -11.53
CA MET A 173 1.87 12.34 -12.46
C MET A 173 0.42 11.86 -12.41
N THR A 174 -0.40 12.44 -11.53
CA THR A 174 -1.81 12.08 -11.33
C THR A 174 -2.73 13.20 -11.83
N ALA A 175 -4.01 12.84 -12.04
CA ALA A 175 -5.05 13.81 -12.38
C ALA A 175 -5.76 14.42 -11.15
N PHE A 176 -5.21 14.24 -9.93
CA PHE A 176 -5.79 14.80 -8.72
C PHE A 176 -5.66 16.33 -8.70
N PRO A 177 -6.65 17.05 -8.13
CA PRO A 177 -6.61 18.50 -8.09
C PRO A 177 -5.38 19.02 -7.34
N PRO A 178 -4.81 20.17 -7.75
CA PRO A 178 -3.69 20.76 -7.04
C PRO A 178 -4.06 21.05 -5.58
N VAL A 179 -3.14 20.80 -4.66
CA VAL A 179 -3.25 21.19 -3.23
C VAL A 179 -2.28 22.34 -3.01
N ASP A 180 -2.66 23.30 -2.21
CA ASP A 180 -1.79 24.40 -1.83
C ASP A 180 -0.45 23.91 -1.27
N PRO A 181 0.64 24.66 -1.51
CA PRO A 181 1.95 24.31 -1.02
C PRO A 181 1.91 24.13 0.51
N HIS A 182 2.71 23.24 1.01
CA HIS A 182 2.66 22.65 2.34
C HIS A 182 2.73 23.69 3.47
N PRO A 183 1.76 23.70 4.42
CA PRO A 183 1.76 24.62 5.54
C PRO A 183 2.89 24.39 6.57
N THR A 184 3.66 23.31 6.42
CA THR A 184 4.76 22.95 7.33
C THR A 184 6.15 23.38 6.85
N LEU A 185 6.26 23.98 5.67
CA LEU A 185 7.52 24.59 5.25
C LEU A 185 7.55 26.03 5.76
N PRO A 186 8.61 26.47 6.46
CA PRO A 186 8.73 27.86 6.88
C PRO A 186 8.67 28.75 5.63
N ALA A 187 7.91 29.85 5.74
CA ALA A 187 7.94 30.90 4.72
C ALA A 187 9.40 31.35 4.50
N ARG A 188 9.78 31.55 3.26
CA ARG A 188 11.09 32.10 2.92
C ARG A 188 11.17 33.56 3.36
#